data_5be984da9a2bde340e7ef0c43f921ad1
#
_entry.id   5be984da9a2bde340e7ef0c43f921ad1
#
_cell.length_a   1.000
_cell.length_b   1.000
_cell.length_c   1.000
_cell.angle_alpha   90.00
_cell.angle_beta   90.00
_cell.angle_gamma   90.00
#
_symmetry.space_group_name_H-M   'P 1'
#
loop_
_entity.id
_entity.type
_entity.pdbx_description
1 polymer ?
#
loop_
_entity_poly.entity_id
_entity_poly.type
_entity_poly.pdbx_seq_one_letter_code
_entity_poly.pdbx_strand_id
1 'polypeptide(L)'
;MNYRTLGFTGIKVSEIGLGCEGFVGRGEKFAAELMNAAITAGINCLDLYSPDPDVRSFIGNALHGRRDDFVLQAHLCTVWQGGQYKCTRKMEEIVPSFEDLLARLETDYIDIGMFHYVDSPAAWREIADGAIMKYAQELRKSGRIRSVGLSSHNPKAALAAVESGLIDVLMFSVNPCYDLQPGSEDCEKLWADESYSKKLLNMDPEREKLYETCQRRGVGITVMKAFGGGDLLTGDSPAGMALTPVQCLHYALTRPAVAAVMSGVHSLEELKENLAYETAADAE
;
A
#
# COMPACT_ATOMS: atom_id res chain seq x y z
N MET A 1 -16.05 0.08 11.94
CA MET A 1 -14.84 -0.33 11.20
C MET A 1 -14.69 -1.84 11.25
N ASN A 2 -14.61 -2.47 10.11
CA ASN A 2 -14.35 -3.90 9.98
C ASN A 2 -12.84 -4.17 9.93
N TYR A 3 -12.41 -5.34 10.39
CA TYR A 3 -11.01 -5.73 10.43
C TYR A 3 -10.80 -7.10 9.81
N ARG A 4 -9.70 -7.26 9.07
CA ARG A 4 -9.26 -8.54 8.49
C ARG A 4 -7.88 -8.92 8.99
N THR A 5 -7.60 -10.21 9.01
CA THR A 5 -6.22 -10.68 9.23
C THR A 5 -5.45 -10.61 7.91
N LEU A 6 -4.28 -10.00 7.94
CA LEU A 6 -3.41 -9.82 6.78
C LEU A 6 -2.67 -11.13 6.47
N GLY A 7 -3.23 -11.94 5.60
CA GLY A 7 -2.70 -13.25 5.26
C GLY A 7 -2.50 -14.15 6.49
N PHE A 8 -1.35 -14.82 6.55
CA PHE A 8 -0.97 -15.67 7.69
C PHE A 8 -0.09 -14.95 8.73
N THR A 9 0.05 -13.62 8.65
CA THR A 9 0.89 -12.84 9.58
C THR A 9 0.34 -12.77 11.00
N GLY A 10 -0.95 -13.01 11.19
CA GLY A 10 -1.66 -12.77 12.45
C GLY A 10 -1.94 -11.28 12.73
N ILE A 11 -1.49 -10.36 11.87
CA ILE A 11 -1.71 -8.93 12.00
C ILE A 11 -3.14 -8.60 11.58
N LYS A 12 -3.90 -7.91 12.44
CA LYS A 12 -5.25 -7.42 12.12
C LYS A 12 -5.18 -5.99 11.63
N VAL A 13 -5.75 -5.73 10.46
CA VAL A 13 -5.82 -4.42 9.82
C VAL A 13 -7.26 -4.01 9.58
N SER A 14 -7.56 -2.72 9.69
CA SER A 14 -8.85 -2.17 9.24
C SER A 14 -9.00 -2.33 7.73
N GLU A 15 -10.19 -2.65 7.25
CA GLU A 15 -10.47 -2.78 5.81
C GLU A 15 -10.14 -1.48 5.05
N ILE A 16 -10.41 -0.34 5.66
CA ILE A 16 -9.95 0.97 5.19
C ILE A 16 -8.70 1.33 5.98
N GLY A 17 -7.58 1.43 5.28
CA GLY A 17 -6.31 1.95 5.77
C GLY A 17 -6.10 3.37 5.26
N LEU A 18 -5.08 4.05 5.78
CA LEU A 18 -4.73 5.40 5.40
C LEU A 18 -3.37 5.45 4.70
N GLY A 19 -3.37 5.85 3.45
CA GLY A 19 -2.16 6.21 2.72
C GLY A 19 -1.72 7.62 3.10
N CYS A 20 -0.49 7.77 3.58
CA CYS A 20 0.00 9.04 4.12
C CYS A 20 0.53 10.01 3.03
N GLU A 21 0.21 9.77 1.77
CA GLU A 21 0.59 10.65 0.65
C GLU A 21 -0.02 12.06 0.79
N GLY A 22 -1.27 12.14 1.21
CA GLY A 22 -2.00 13.40 1.35
C GLY A 22 -1.45 14.33 2.43
N PHE A 23 -0.49 13.89 3.23
CA PHE A 23 0.13 14.73 4.27
C PHE A 23 1.30 15.57 3.75
N VAL A 24 1.90 15.20 2.61
CA VAL A 24 3.08 15.87 2.05
C VAL A 24 2.76 17.34 1.78
N GLY A 25 3.55 18.26 2.39
CA GLY A 25 3.41 19.70 2.21
C GLY A 25 2.19 20.35 2.87
N ARG A 26 1.39 19.61 3.66
CA ARG A 26 0.13 20.12 4.28
C ARG A 26 0.30 20.63 5.72
N GLY A 27 1.42 20.36 6.35
CA GLY A 27 1.75 20.80 7.70
C GLY A 27 1.14 19.98 8.83
N GLU A 28 1.69 20.13 10.02
CA GLU A 28 1.38 19.33 11.20
C GLU A 28 -0.10 19.42 11.64
N LYS A 29 -0.69 20.61 11.56
CA LYS A 29 -2.08 20.81 11.97
C LYS A 29 -3.04 19.96 11.14
N PHE A 30 -2.87 19.95 9.82
CA PHE A 30 -3.67 19.13 8.91
C PHE A 30 -3.46 17.64 9.18
N ALA A 31 -2.19 17.22 9.35
CA ALA A 31 -1.89 15.84 9.65
C ALA A 31 -2.53 15.38 10.97
N ALA A 32 -2.48 16.20 12.01
CA ALA A 32 -3.10 15.91 13.30
C ALA A 32 -4.63 15.82 13.20
N GLU A 33 -5.29 16.73 12.46
CA GLU A 33 -6.73 16.68 12.25
C GLU A 33 -7.17 15.41 11.53
N LEU A 34 -6.48 15.06 10.43
CA LEU A 34 -6.80 13.87 9.65
C LEU A 34 -6.52 12.59 10.43
N MET A 35 -5.39 12.51 11.13
CA MET A 35 -5.06 11.37 12.00
C MET A 35 -6.08 11.20 13.12
N ASN A 36 -6.50 12.27 13.79
CA ASN A 36 -7.53 12.19 14.83
C ASN A 36 -8.86 11.66 14.28
N ALA A 37 -9.26 12.11 13.09
CA ALA A 37 -10.47 11.60 12.44
C ALA A 37 -10.35 10.11 12.09
N ALA A 38 -9.20 9.67 11.51
CA ALA A 38 -8.94 8.29 11.18
C ALA A 38 -8.94 7.39 12.43
N ILE A 39 -8.28 7.83 13.50
CA ILE A 39 -8.26 7.15 14.80
C ILE A 39 -9.68 6.98 15.36
N THR A 40 -10.46 8.06 15.34
CA THR A 40 -11.85 8.05 15.84
C THR A 40 -12.73 7.10 15.05
N ALA A 41 -12.48 6.97 13.74
CA ALA A 41 -13.17 6.01 12.87
C ALA A 41 -12.71 4.55 13.06
N GLY A 42 -11.63 4.30 13.81
CA GLY A 42 -11.09 2.96 14.05
C GLY A 42 -10.12 2.48 12.97
N ILE A 43 -9.59 3.37 12.13
CA ILE A 43 -8.51 3.03 11.21
C ILE A 43 -7.25 2.71 12.04
N ASN A 44 -6.66 1.56 11.78
CA ASN A 44 -5.44 1.12 12.47
C ASN A 44 -4.28 0.77 11.53
N CYS A 45 -4.44 0.89 10.23
CA CYS A 45 -3.40 0.57 9.25
C CYS A 45 -2.98 1.81 8.46
N LEU A 46 -1.68 2.14 8.51
CA LEU A 46 -1.11 3.31 7.86
C LEU A 46 -0.01 2.88 6.88
N ASP A 47 0.00 3.47 5.68
CA ASP A 47 1.07 3.29 4.70
C ASP A 47 1.92 4.54 4.57
N LEU A 48 3.20 4.42 4.94
CA LEU A 48 4.20 5.47 4.85
C LEU A 48 5.16 5.16 3.69
N TYR A 49 4.68 5.28 2.44
CA TYR A 49 5.54 5.06 1.29
C TYR A 49 6.55 6.19 1.10
N SER A 50 6.16 7.42 1.41
CA SER A 50 7.03 8.60 1.31
C SER A 50 7.99 8.68 2.49
N PRO A 51 9.30 8.86 2.23
CA PRO A 51 10.29 9.09 3.27
C PRO A 51 10.38 10.56 3.72
N ASP A 52 9.35 11.37 3.42
CA ASP A 52 9.27 12.78 3.83
C ASP A 52 9.47 12.91 5.35
N PRO A 53 10.49 13.67 5.80
CA PRO A 53 10.81 13.78 7.22
C PRO A 53 9.69 14.40 8.06
N ASP A 54 8.98 15.37 7.50
CA ASP A 54 7.90 16.06 8.21
C ASP A 54 6.71 15.13 8.38
N VAL A 55 6.32 14.41 7.31
CA VAL A 55 5.24 13.41 7.38
C VAL A 55 5.55 12.33 8.42
N ARG A 56 6.77 11.79 8.44
CA ARG A 56 7.20 10.80 9.45
C ARG A 56 7.06 11.37 10.87
N SER A 57 7.49 12.61 11.09
CA SER A 57 7.41 13.28 12.41
C SER A 57 5.96 13.56 12.81
N PHE A 58 5.12 14.03 11.90
CA PHE A 58 3.70 14.29 12.18
C PHE A 58 2.95 13.00 12.55
N ILE A 59 3.24 11.90 11.87
CA ILE A 59 2.66 10.59 12.22
C ILE A 59 3.19 10.13 13.57
N GLY A 60 4.49 10.25 13.85
CA GLY A 60 5.07 9.93 15.16
C GLY A 60 4.39 10.68 16.29
N ASN A 61 4.24 12.01 16.14
CA ASN A 61 3.52 12.85 17.11
C ASN A 61 2.07 12.37 17.32
N ALA A 62 1.36 12.03 16.24
CA ALA A 62 -0.03 11.58 16.32
C ALA A 62 -0.18 10.19 16.98
N LEU A 63 0.85 9.36 16.92
CA LEU A 63 0.88 8.02 17.50
C LEU A 63 1.52 7.95 18.89
N HIS A 64 1.97 9.09 19.43
CA HIS A 64 2.63 9.14 20.74
C HIS A 64 1.74 8.52 21.83
N GLY A 65 2.30 7.55 22.57
CA GLY A 65 1.61 6.82 23.64
C GLY A 65 0.59 5.77 23.18
N ARG A 66 0.44 5.54 21.86
CA ARG A 66 -0.52 4.59 21.28
C ARG A 66 0.01 3.82 20.07
N ARG A 67 1.34 3.71 19.95
CA ARG A 67 2.02 3.03 18.83
C ARG A 67 1.49 1.61 18.59
N ASP A 68 1.20 0.89 19.64
CA ASP A 68 0.75 -0.52 19.58
C ASP A 68 -0.68 -0.70 19.07
N ASP A 69 -1.46 0.39 19.00
CA ASP A 69 -2.81 0.38 18.42
C ASP A 69 -2.77 0.34 16.89
N PHE A 70 -1.59 0.57 16.28
CA PHE A 70 -1.43 0.78 14.84
C PHE A 70 -0.53 -0.24 14.18
N VAL A 71 -0.89 -0.58 12.95
CA VAL A 71 -0.09 -1.33 11.99
C VAL A 71 0.57 -0.33 11.03
N LEU A 72 1.89 -0.21 11.11
CA LEU A 72 2.67 0.68 10.24
C LEU A 72 3.31 -0.13 9.12
N GLN A 73 2.92 0.17 7.89
CA GLN A 73 3.55 -0.30 6.66
C GLN A 73 4.46 0.81 6.14
N ALA A 74 5.75 0.55 5.99
CA ALA A 74 6.71 1.52 5.50
C ALA A 74 7.71 0.91 4.52
N HIS A 75 8.27 1.75 3.64
CA HIS A 75 9.01 1.32 2.47
C HIS A 75 10.51 1.45 2.67
N LEU A 76 11.23 0.30 2.67
CA LEU A 76 12.66 0.20 2.95
C LEU A 76 13.55 0.80 1.85
N CYS A 77 13.11 0.72 0.60
CA CYS A 77 13.93 1.10 -0.55
C CYS A 77 13.62 2.51 -1.07
N THR A 78 13.24 3.41 -0.16
CA THR A 78 12.97 4.83 -0.45
C THR A 78 13.75 5.74 0.48
N VAL A 79 14.26 6.83 -0.06
CA VAL A 79 15.01 7.85 0.67
C VAL A 79 14.51 9.24 0.29
N TRP A 80 14.70 10.22 1.18
CA TRP A 80 14.42 11.62 0.92
C TRP A 80 15.67 12.31 0.44
N GLN A 81 15.66 12.83 -0.78
CA GLN A 81 16.81 13.50 -1.36
C GLN A 81 16.38 14.67 -2.24
N GLY A 82 16.96 15.85 -2.01
CA GLY A 82 16.65 17.03 -2.82
C GLY A 82 15.18 17.50 -2.71
N GLY A 83 14.53 17.31 -1.56
CA GLY A 83 13.14 17.72 -1.35
C GLY A 83 12.09 16.78 -1.97
N GLN A 84 12.47 15.57 -2.35
CA GLN A 84 11.59 14.57 -2.93
C GLN A 84 11.98 13.14 -2.55
N TYR A 85 11.05 12.20 -2.70
CA TYR A 85 11.37 10.80 -2.53
C TYR A 85 12.15 10.26 -3.74
N LYS A 86 13.02 9.29 -3.47
CA LYS A 86 13.79 8.57 -4.48
C LYS A 86 13.84 7.10 -4.13
N CYS A 87 13.55 6.23 -5.12
CA CYS A 87 13.80 4.80 -4.96
C CYS A 87 15.29 4.51 -5.02
N THR A 88 15.77 3.61 -4.16
CA THR A 88 17.17 3.21 -4.09
C THR A 88 17.30 1.71 -3.84
N ARG A 89 18.43 1.14 -4.28
CA ARG A 89 18.86 -0.23 -3.97
C ARG A 89 20.20 -0.28 -3.24
N LYS A 90 20.70 0.90 -2.82
CA LYS A 90 21.99 1.05 -2.15
C LYS A 90 21.82 0.94 -0.63
N MET A 91 22.53 -0.01 -0.02
CA MET A 91 22.45 -0.23 1.42
C MET A 91 22.91 0.97 2.25
N GLU A 92 23.89 1.71 1.75
CA GLU A 92 24.37 2.95 2.37
C GLU A 92 23.32 4.09 2.42
N GLU A 93 22.28 4.00 1.60
CA GLU A 93 21.13 4.92 1.61
C GLU A 93 19.94 4.32 2.38
N ILE A 94 19.69 3.00 2.24
CA ILE A 94 18.56 2.30 2.85
C ILE A 94 18.67 2.29 4.38
N VAL A 95 19.84 1.90 4.92
CA VAL A 95 20.02 1.75 6.36
C VAL A 95 19.79 3.07 7.10
N PRO A 96 20.43 4.20 6.73
CA PRO A 96 20.17 5.47 7.40
C PRO A 96 18.72 5.95 7.27
N SER A 97 18.04 5.69 6.13
CA SER A 97 16.63 6.06 5.95
C SER A 97 15.70 5.27 6.86
N PHE A 98 16.02 4.01 7.13
CA PHE A 98 15.25 3.20 8.07
C PHE A 98 15.48 3.64 9.52
N GLU A 99 16.70 4.02 9.91
CA GLU A 99 16.98 4.58 11.23
C GLU A 99 16.26 5.93 11.43
N ASP A 100 16.28 6.81 10.42
CA ASP A 100 15.53 8.07 10.44
C ASP A 100 14.01 7.83 10.57
N LEU A 101 13.47 6.82 9.87
CA LEU A 101 12.05 6.44 9.98
C LEU A 101 11.68 6.11 11.43
N LEU A 102 12.42 5.23 12.08
CA LEU A 102 12.11 4.81 13.45
C LEU A 102 12.29 5.96 14.44
N ALA A 103 13.34 6.76 14.28
CA ALA A 103 13.60 7.92 15.14
C ALA A 103 12.47 8.95 15.05
N ARG A 104 11.97 9.26 13.85
CA ARG A 104 10.89 10.23 13.65
C ARG A 104 9.53 9.72 14.06
N LEU A 105 9.29 8.42 13.94
CA LEU A 105 8.08 7.76 14.42
C LEU A 105 8.09 7.51 15.93
N GLU A 106 9.21 7.81 16.62
CA GLU A 106 9.42 7.56 18.05
C GLU A 106 9.09 6.09 18.43
N THR A 107 9.59 5.14 17.62
CA THR A 107 9.34 3.71 17.81
C THR A 107 10.58 2.87 17.53
N ASP A 108 10.65 1.68 18.12
CA ASP A 108 11.74 0.73 17.87
C ASP A 108 11.44 -0.24 16.70
N TYR A 109 10.20 -0.25 16.19
CA TYR A 109 9.77 -1.17 15.15
C TYR A 109 8.68 -0.60 14.24
N ILE A 110 8.56 -1.21 13.06
CA ILE A 110 7.37 -1.12 12.20
C ILE A 110 6.79 -2.52 11.99
N ASP A 111 5.54 -2.60 11.56
CA ASP A 111 4.89 -3.89 11.39
C ASP A 111 5.25 -4.53 10.05
N ILE A 112 5.28 -3.77 8.98
CA ILE A 112 5.54 -4.27 7.63
C ILE A 112 6.63 -3.46 6.96
N GLY A 113 7.79 -4.09 6.72
CA GLY A 113 8.88 -3.50 5.94
C GLY A 113 8.74 -3.88 4.46
N MET A 114 8.39 -2.90 3.61
CA MET A 114 8.08 -3.11 2.20
C MET A 114 9.28 -2.85 1.30
N PHE A 115 9.59 -3.75 0.38
CA PHE A 115 10.46 -3.43 -0.74
C PHE A 115 9.69 -2.57 -1.74
N HIS A 116 10.13 -1.33 -1.93
CA HIS A 116 9.41 -0.37 -2.75
C HIS A 116 9.65 -0.57 -4.24
N TYR A 117 8.56 -0.53 -5.02
CA TYR A 117 8.57 -0.39 -6.47
C TYR A 117 9.34 -1.52 -7.18
N VAL A 118 8.81 -2.74 -7.11
CA VAL A 118 9.41 -3.93 -7.71
C VAL A 118 8.53 -4.41 -8.85
N ASP A 119 8.74 -3.88 -10.06
CA ASP A 119 7.84 -4.06 -11.20
C ASP A 119 8.41 -4.95 -12.32
N SER A 120 9.52 -5.62 -12.05
CA SER A 120 10.01 -6.68 -12.94
C SER A 120 10.50 -7.90 -12.17
N PRO A 121 10.40 -9.12 -12.77
CA PRO A 121 10.98 -10.32 -12.17
C PRO A 121 12.50 -10.23 -11.98
N ALA A 122 13.19 -9.42 -12.79
CA ALA A 122 14.62 -9.18 -12.65
C ALA A 122 14.93 -8.36 -11.39
N ALA A 123 14.17 -7.26 -11.16
CA ALA A 123 14.30 -6.45 -9.96
C ALA A 123 13.98 -7.25 -8.69
N TRP A 124 13.01 -8.16 -8.75
CA TRP A 124 12.74 -9.06 -7.64
C TRP A 124 13.94 -9.98 -7.34
N ARG A 125 14.53 -10.64 -8.36
CA ARG A 125 15.70 -11.51 -8.17
C ARG A 125 16.87 -10.76 -7.55
N GLU A 126 17.15 -9.54 -8.00
CA GLU A 126 18.20 -8.71 -7.43
C GLU A 126 18.01 -8.48 -5.92
N ILE A 127 16.78 -8.21 -5.50
CA ILE A 127 16.45 -8.05 -4.08
C ILE A 127 16.54 -9.37 -3.34
N ALA A 128 15.92 -10.43 -3.87
CA ALA A 128 15.80 -11.73 -3.22
C ALA A 128 17.16 -12.37 -2.93
N ASP A 129 18.11 -12.26 -3.88
CA ASP A 129 19.45 -12.84 -3.78
C ASP A 129 20.47 -11.87 -3.13
N GLY A 130 20.07 -10.62 -2.89
CA GLY A 130 20.96 -9.52 -2.55
C GLY A 130 21.05 -9.19 -1.04
N ALA A 131 21.78 -8.11 -0.77
CA ALA A 131 21.98 -7.58 0.58
C ALA A 131 20.69 -7.02 1.18
N ILE A 132 19.75 -6.54 0.36
CA ILE A 132 18.50 -5.94 0.81
C ILE A 132 17.62 -6.99 1.50
N MET A 133 17.48 -8.18 0.92
CA MET A 133 16.73 -9.27 1.56
C MET A 133 17.40 -9.73 2.85
N LYS A 134 18.73 -9.85 2.86
CA LYS A 134 19.48 -10.21 4.08
C LYS A 134 19.21 -9.18 5.20
N TYR A 135 19.25 -7.90 4.87
CA TYR A 135 18.96 -6.84 5.82
C TYR A 135 17.51 -6.91 6.34
N ALA A 136 16.52 -7.12 5.48
CA ALA A 136 15.13 -7.28 5.90
C ALA A 136 14.96 -8.48 6.85
N GLN A 137 15.64 -9.60 6.57
CA GLN A 137 15.64 -10.78 7.45
C GLN A 137 16.31 -10.51 8.81
N GLU A 138 17.38 -9.72 8.85
CA GLU A 138 18.03 -9.27 10.09
C GLU A 138 17.10 -8.36 10.90
N LEU A 139 16.43 -7.40 10.25
CA LEU A 139 15.43 -6.56 10.88
C LEU A 139 14.28 -7.38 11.47
N ARG A 140 13.79 -8.39 10.73
CA ARG A 140 12.75 -9.30 11.22
C ARG A 140 13.24 -10.14 12.41
N LYS A 141 14.44 -10.68 12.34
CA LYS A 141 15.03 -11.47 13.42
C LYS A 141 15.25 -10.65 14.70
N SER A 142 15.58 -9.37 14.56
CA SER A 142 15.75 -8.46 15.70
C SER A 142 14.45 -7.83 16.20
N GLY A 143 13.31 -8.13 15.56
CA GLY A 143 12.00 -7.58 15.92
C GLY A 143 11.76 -6.15 15.45
N ARG A 144 12.65 -5.59 14.64
CA ARG A 144 12.51 -4.22 14.11
C ARG A 144 11.49 -4.11 12.96
N ILE A 145 11.20 -5.22 12.30
CA ILE A 145 10.00 -5.40 11.46
C ILE A 145 9.34 -6.73 11.85
N ARG A 146 8.01 -6.80 11.76
CA ARG A 146 7.25 -8.02 12.06
C ARG A 146 7.05 -8.89 10.82
N SER A 147 6.87 -8.26 9.67
CA SER A 147 6.62 -8.91 8.37
C SER A 147 7.41 -8.25 7.26
N VAL A 148 7.77 -9.06 6.26
CA VAL A 148 8.43 -8.57 5.03
C VAL A 148 7.37 -8.44 3.95
N GLY A 149 7.34 -7.30 3.28
CA GLY A 149 6.41 -7.03 2.20
C GLY A 149 7.10 -6.54 0.93
N LEU A 150 6.30 -6.42 -0.12
CA LEU A 150 6.71 -5.92 -1.42
C LEU A 150 5.61 -5.06 -2.03
N SER A 151 5.95 -3.92 -2.63
CA SER A 151 5.01 -3.15 -3.44
C SER A 151 5.32 -3.32 -4.93
N SER A 152 4.28 -3.61 -5.71
CA SER A 152 4.38 -3.84 -7.16
C SER A 152 3.10 -3.42 -7.88
N HIS A 153 3.26 -3.02 -9.15
CA HIS A 153 2.17 -2.80 -10.10
C HIS A 153 2.12 -3.91 -11.17
N ASN A 154 3.15 -4.75 -11.22
CA ASN A 154 3.30 -5.80 -12.23
C ASN A 154 2.95 -7.19 -11.66
N PRO A 155 1.91 -7.88 -12.18
CA PRO A 155 1.49 -9.17 -11.67
C PRO A 155 2.57 -10.26 -11.79
N LYS A 156 3.46 -10.22 -12.79
CA LYS A 156 4.54 -11.21 -12.95
C LYS A 156 5.61 -11.04 -11.87
N ALA A 157 6.00 -9.80 -11.59
CA ALA A 157 6.96 -9.50 -10.53
C ALA A 157 6.40 -9.88 -9.15
N ALA A 158 5.15 -9.47 -8.89
CA ALA A 158 4.44 -9.82 -7.67
C ALA A 158 4.30 -11.33 -7.49
N LEU A 159 3.89 -12.05 -8.55
CA LEU A 159 3.75 -13.51 -8.50
C LEU A 159 5.09 -14.20 -8.21
N ALA A 160 6.18 -13.77 -8.84
CA ALA A 160 7.52 -14.31 -8.57
C ALA A 160 7.91 -14.11 -7.09
N ALA A 161 7.58 -12.96 -6.51
CA ALA A 161 7.85 -12.68 -5.10
C ALA A 161 6.98 -13.56 -4.17
N VAL A 162 5.69 -13.68 -4.45
CA VAL A 162 4.77 -14.54 -3.69
C VAL A 162 5.19 -16.01 -3.76
N GLU A 163 5.54 -16.50 -4.95
CA GLU A 163 5.97 -17.88 -5.15
C GLU A 163 7.31 -18.21 -4.48
N SER A 164 8.16 -17.23 -4.25
CA SER A 164 9.45 -17.43 -3.55
C SER A 164 9.28 -17.81 -2.07
N GLY A 165 8.16 -17.43 -1.43
CA GLY A 165 7.94 -17.61 0.00
C GLY A 165 8.77 -16.70 0.90
N LEU A 166 9.38 -15.64 0.34
CA LEU A 166 10.22 -14.68 1.08
C LEU A 166 9.45 -13.46 1.58
N ILE A 167 8.20 -13.26 1.12
CA ILE A 167 7.34 -12.16 1.55
C ILE A 167 6.07 -12.67 2.22
N ASP A 168 5.57 -11.91 3.18
CA ASP A 168 4.34 -12.16 3.93
C ASP A 168 3.17 -11.27 3.45
N VAL A 169 3.50 -10.11 2.87
CA VAL A 169 2.56 -9.06 2.47
C VAL A 169 2.88 -8.56 1.07
N LEU A 170 1.85 -8.35 0.28
CA LEU A 170 1.94 -7.71 -1.03
C LEU A 170 1.10 -6.42 -1.03
N MET A 171 1.72 -5.27 -1.33
CA MET A 171 0.99 -4.08 -1.73
C MET A 171 0.84 -4.06 -3.24
N PHE A 172 -0.39 -4.07 -3.71
CA PHE A 172 -0.68 -4.21 -5.14
C PHE A 172 -1.70 -3.20 -5.63
N SER A 173 -1.56 -2.76 -6.88
CA SER A 173 -2.53 -1.88 -7.52
C SER A 173 -3.76 -2.65 -7.97
N VAL A 174 -4.90 -2.40 -7.33
CA VAL A 174 -6.17 -3.11 -7.59
C VAL A 174 -7.28 -2.11 -7.85
N ASN A 175 -7.85 -2.17 -9.03
CA ASN A 175 -9.09 -1.49 -9.41
C ASN A 175 -9.67 -2.14 -10.68
N PRO A 176 -10.93 -1.88 -11.05
CA PRO A 176 -11.55 -2.55 -12.19
C PRO A 176 -10.80 -2.31 -13.52
N CYS A 177 -10.18 -1.16 -13.71
CA CYS A 177 -9.47 -0.86 -14.95
C CYS A 177 -8.12 -1.60 -15.04
N TYR A 178 -7.38 -1.66 -13.94
CA TYR A 178 -6.10 -2.37 -13.93
C TYR A 178 -6.28 -3.88 -14.00
N ASP A 179 -7.30 -4.41 -13.35
CA ASP A 179 -7.55 -5.86 -13.35
C ASP A 179 -7.95 -6.41 -14.71
N LEU A 180 -8.45 -5.55 -15.60
CA LEU A 180 -8.82 -5.91 -16.96
C LEU A 180 -7.67 -5.77 -17.97
N GLN A 181 -6.47 -5.36 -17.55
CA GLN A 181 -5.34 -5.10 -18.44
C GLN A 181 -4.16 -6.03 -18.18
N PRO A 182 -3.39 -6.40 -19.24
CA PRO A 182 -2.11 -7.05 -19.07
C PRO A 182 -1.15 -6.21 -18.22
N GLY A 183 -0.36 -6.87 -17.37
CA GLY A 183 0.68 -6.21 -16.60
C GLY A 183 1.74 -5.56 -17.49
N SER A 184 2.36 -4.49 -17.01
CA SER A 184 3.50 -3.83 -17.65
C SER A 184 4.62 -3.61 -16.64
N GLU A 185 5.88 -3.72 -17.10
CA GLU A 185 7.06 -3.30 -16.31
C GLU A 185 7.20 -1.77 -16.29
N ASP A 186 6.51 -1.09 -17.18
CA ASP A 186 6.42 0.35 -17.28
C ASP A 186 5.07 0.80 -16.72
N CYS A 187 5.08 1.36 -15.52
CA CYS A 187 3.85 1.79 -14.85
C CYS A 187 3.12 2.91 -15.60
N GLU A 188 3.84 3.78 -16.32
CA GLU A 188 3.23 4.86 -17.08
C GLU A 188 2.32 4.32 -18.18
N LYS A 189 2.64 3.13 -18.71
CA LYS A 189 1.77 2.46 -19.68
C LYS A 189 0.46 1.94 -19.09
N LEU A 190 0.43 1.66 -17.79
CA LEU A 190 -0.81 1.27 -17.11
C LEU A 190 -1.77 2.44 -16.97
N TRP A 191 -1.25 3.67 -16.98
CA TRP A 191 -2.04 4.90 -16.79
C TRP A 191 -2.26 5.67 -18.09
N ALA A 192 -1.72 5.21 -19.22
CA ALA A 192 -1.92 5.85 -20.51
C ALA A 192 -3.35 5.61 -21.02
N ASP A 193 -3.98 6.65 -21.58
CA ASP A 193 -5.35 6.58 -22.11
C ASP A 193 -5.55 5.48 -23.15
N GLU A 194 -4.50 5.17 -23.94
CA GLU A 194 -4.54 4.10 -24.92
C GLU A 194 -4.74 2.70 -24.29
N SER A 195 -4.33 2.53 -23.04
CA SER A 195 -4.51 1.27 -22.29
C SER A 195 -5.97 0.98 -22.04
N TYR A 196 -6.81 2.00 -21.91
CA TYR A 196 -8.25 1.88 -21.66
C TYR A 196 -9.10 1.82 -22.92
N SER A 197 -8.50 1.94 -24.11
CA SER A 197 -9.21 1.96 -25.40
C SER A 197 -9.76 0.59 -25.84
N LYS A 198 -9.34 -0.50 -25.21
CA LYS A 198 -9.76 -1.86 -25.54
C LYS A 198 -10.97 -2.27 -24.70
N LYS A 199 -11.99 -2.87 -25.32
CA LYS A 199 -13.05 -3.55 -24.60
C LYS A 199 -12.47 -4.78 -23.91
N LEU A 200 -12.16 -4.62 -22.64
CA LEU A 200 -11.72 -5.70 -21.78
C LEU A 200 -12.95 -6.28 -21.09
N LEU A 201 -13.19 -7.56 -21.26
CA LEU A 201 -14.41 -8.21 -20.77
C LEU A 201 -14.17 -9.09 -19.53
N ASN A 202 -12.91 -9.48 -19.30
CA ASN A 202 -12.55 -10.39 -18.23
C ASN A 202 -11.30 -9.90 -17.51
N MET A 203 -11.13 -10.32 -16.27
CA MET A 203 -9.90 -10.10 -15.52
C MET A 203 -8.70 -10.68 -16.27
N ASP A 204 -7.58 -9.98 -16.21
CA ASP A 204 -6.31 -10.50 -16.75
C ASP A 204 -5.91 -11.79 -16.03
N PRO A 205 -5.62 -12.89 -16.75
CA PRO A 205 -5.34 -14.19 -16.13
C PRO A 205 -4.13 -14.19 -15.20
N GLU A 206 -3.15 -13.31 -15.42
CA GLU A 206 -1.98 -13.19 -14.54
C GLU A 206 -2.36 -12.54 -13.20
N ARG A 207 -3.29 -11.60 -13.20
CA ARG A 207 -3.81 -10.97 -11.99
C ARG A 207 -4.69 -11.93 -11.21
N GLU A 208 -5.57 -12.66 -11.89
CA GLU A 208 -6.39 -13.70 -11.27
C GLU A 208 -5.51 -14.76 -10.58
N LYS A 209 -4.52 -15.28 -11.31
CA LYS A 209 -3.53 -16.23 -10.75
C LYS A 209 -2.78 -15.66 -9.55
N LEU A 210 -2.41 -14.36 -9.58
CA LEU A 210 -1.74 -13.69 -8.46
C LEU A 210 -2.61 -13.69 -7.21
N TYR A 211 -3.87 -13.28 -7.31
CA TYR A 211 -4.80 -13.23 -6.18
C TYR A 211 -5.01 -14.62 -5.56
N GLU A 212 -5.27 -15.63 -6.38
CA GLU A 212 -5.42 -17.01 -5.94
C GLU A 212 -4.15 -17.56 -5.27
N THR A 213 -2.98 -17.20 -5.81
CA THR A 213 -1.71 -17.64 -5.24
C THR A 213 -1.43 -16.97 -3.91
N CYS A 214 -1.73 -15.67 -3.77
CA CYS A 214 -1.68 -14.97 -2.48
C CYS A 214 -2.56 -15.67 -1.44
N GLN A 215 -3.82 -15.94 -1.78
CA GLN A 215 -4.76 -16.60 -0.89
C GLN A 215 -4.27 -18.00 -0.47
N ARG A 216 -3.84 -18.81 -1.43
CA ARG A 216 -3.34 -20.17 -1.17
C ARG A 216 -2.08 -20.18 -0.31
N ARG A 217 -1.17 -19.21 -0.49
CA ARG A 217 0.09 -19.10 0.25
C ARG A 217 -0.02 -18.30 1.53
N GLY A 218 -1.17 -17.68 1.79
CA GLY A 218 -1.37 -16.85 2.98
C GLY A 218 -0.61 -15.53 2.95
N VAL A 219 -0.27 -15.02 1.75
CA VAL A 219 0.28 -13.67 1.56
C VAL A 219 -0.89 -12.69 1.56
N GLY A 220 -0.92 -11.79 2.54
CA GLY A 220 -1.99 -10.78 2.62
C GLY A 220 -1.77 -9.65 1.63
N ILE A 221 -2.84 -9.12 1.05
CA ILE A 221 -2.76 -7.99 0.12
C ILE A 221 -3.26 -6.72 0.80
N THR A 222 -2.44 -5.65 0.76
CA THR A 222 -2.85 -4.28 0.95
C THR A 222 -2.96 -3.60 -0.42
N VAL A 223 -4.01 -2.83 -0.66
CA VAL A 223 -4.32 -2.29 -1.98
C VAL A 223 -3.87 -0.84 -2.09
N MET A 224 -3.16 -0.50 -3.16
CA MET A 224 -2.95 0.85 -3.64
C MET A 224 -3.74 1.10 -4.93
N LYS A 225 -3.95 2.37 -5.28
CA LYS A 225 -4.60 2.80 -6.54
C LYS A 225 -6.06 2.31 -6.70
N ALA A 226 -6.78 2.06 -5.61
CA ALA A 226 -8.19 1.64 -5.69
C ALA A 226 -9.06 2.63 -6.46
N PHE A 227 -8.75 3.92 -6.39
CA PHE A 227 -9.46 4.99 -7.09
C PHE A 227 -8.85 5.38 -8.45
N GLY A 228 -7.80 4.64 -8.92
CA GLY A 228 -7.10 4.96 -10.16
C GLY A 228 -6.40 6.33 -10.14
N GLY A 229 -5.94 6.81 -8.97
CA GLY A 229 -5.41 8.17 -8.83
C GLY A 229 -6.48 9.26 -8.77
N GLY A 230 -7.76 8.89 -8.71
CA GLY A 230 -8.93 9.78 -8.77
C GLY A 230 -9.70 9.68 -10.10
N ASP A 231 -9.09 9.13 -11.15
CA ASP A 231 -9.69 9.05 -12.49
C ASP A 231 -11.00 8.24 -12.51
N LEU A 232 -11.11 7.22 -11.66
CA LEU A 232 -12.32 6.41 -11.56
C LEU A 232 -13.53 7.15 -10.97
N LEU A 233 -13.29 8.26 -10.28
CA LEU A 233 -14.33 9.04 -9.60
C LEU A 233 -14.87 10.17 -10.48
N THR A 234 -14.36 10.35 -11.69
CA THR A 234 -14.75 11.44 -12.60
C THR A 234 -15.68 10.98 -13.72
N GLY A 235 -16.35 11.94 -14.37
CA GLY A 235 -17.22 11.67 -15.52
C GLY A 235 -16.47 11.09 -16.74
N ASP A 236 -15.18 11.40 -16.86
CA ASP A 236 -14.28 10.90 -17.92
C ASP A 236 -13.55 9.60 -17.50
N SER A 237 -14.10 8.90 -16.52
CA SER A 237 -13.53 7.66 -16.01
C SER A 237 -13.25 6.64 -17.12
N PRO A 238 -12.07 5.98 -17.10
CA PRO A 238 -11.76 4.89 -18.05
C PRO A 238 -12.68 3.67 -17.89
N ALA A 239 -13.44 3.58 -16.81
CA ALA A 239 -14.51 2.59 -16.65
C ALA A 239 -15.76 2.88 -17.49
N GLY A 240 -15.80 4.04 -18.21
CA GLY A 240 -16.95 4.48 -18.98
C GLY A 240 -18.07 5.14 -18.18
N MET A 241 -17.88 5.24 -16.86
CA MET A 241 -18.76 5.92 -15.92
C MET A 241 -18.00 6.29 -14.64
N ALA A 242 -18.40 7.36 -13.98
CA ALA A 242 -17.89 7.66 -12.64
C ALA A 242 -18.31 6.56 -11.64
N LEU A 243 -17.34 6.08 -10.87
CA LEU A 243 -17.59 5.21 -9.73
C LEU A 243 -17.61 6.03 -8.44
N THR A 244 -18.27 5.54 -7.41
CA THR A 244 -18.19 6.11 -6.07
C THR A 244 -16.99 5.52 -5.31
N PRO A 245 -16.46 6.20 -4.27
CA PRO A 245 -15.45 5.63 -3.39
C PRO A 245 -15.88 4.28 -2.81
N VAL A 246 -17.16 4.13 -2.42
CA VAL A 246 -17.74 2.89 -1.91
C VAL A 246 -17.62 1.75 -2.92
N GLN A 247 -17.96 1.99 -4.19
CA GLN A 247 -17.85 0.98 -5.25
C GLN A 247 -16.40 0.58 -5.52
N CYS A 248 -15.47 1.53 -5.52
CA CYS A 248 -14.05 1.23 -5.69
C CYS A 248 -13.48 0.41 -4.52
N LEU A 249 -13.85 0.75 -3.28
CA LEU A 249 -13.45 0.01 -2.08
C LEU A 249 -14.04 -1.39 -2.09
N HIS A 250 -15.33 -1.53 -2.42
CA HIS A 250 -16.01 -2.82 -2.52
C HIS A 250 -15.32 -3.72 -3.55
N TYR A 251 -15.04 -3.18 -4.74
CA TYR A 251 -14.33 -3.93 -5.77
C TYR A 251 -13.01 -4.49 -5.24
N ALA A 252 -12.18 -3.64 -4.64
CA ALA A 252 -10.88 -4.05 -4.14
C ALA A 252 -10.97 -5.07 -3.00
N LEU A 253 -11.83 -4.82 -2.01
CA LEU A 253 -12.00 -5.67 -0.82
C LEU A 253 -12.64 -7.03 -1.12
N THR A 254 -13.28 -7.20 -2.28
CA THR A 254 -13.81 -8.49 -2.74
C THR A 254 -12.79 -9.35 -3.48
N ARG A 255 -11.58 -8.83 -3.76
CA ARG A 255 -10.51 -9.66 -4.37
C ARG A 255 -9.91 -10.64 -3.36
N PRO A 256 -9.54 -11.85 -3.79
CA PRO A 256 -8.93 -12.84 -2.90
C PRO A 256 -7.68 -12.29 -2.21
N ALA A 257 -7.48 -12.65 -0.94
CA ALA A 257 -6.35 -12.24 -0.08
C ALA A 257 -6.28 -10.74 0.28
N VAL A 258 -7.16 -9.89 -0.24
CA VAL A 258 -7.18 -8.47 0.12
C VAL A 258 -7.69 -8.29 1.54
N ALA A 259 -6.88 -7.62 2.37
CA ALA A 259 -7.19 -7.33 3.77
C ALA A 259 -7.51 -5.84 4.01
N ALA A 260 -6.85 -4.94 3.29
CA ALA A 260 -7.02 -3.50 3.47
C ALA A 260 -6.80 -2.72 2.18
N VAL A 261 -7.47 -1.58 2.06
CA VAL A 261 -7.24 -0.59 1.01
C VAL A 261 -6.56 0.63 1.62
N MET A 262 -5.34 0.94 1.17
CA MET A 262 -4.59 2.13 1.61
C MET A 262 -5.07 3.34 0.81
N SER A 263 -6.12 3.98 1.29
CA SER A 263 -6.71 5.14 0.63
C SER A 263 -5.81 6.36 0.80
N GLY A 264 -5.38 6.98 -0.29
CA GLY A 264 -4.85 8.34 -0.28
C GLY A 264 -5.99 9.31 0.03
N VAL A 265 -5.79 10.19 0.99
CA VAL A 265 -6.81 11.14 1.46
C VAL A 265 -6.20 12.52 1.59
N HIS A 266 -6.82 13.52 0.96
CA HIS A 266 -6.35 14.91 0.95
C HIS A 266 -7.27 15.87 1.73
N SER A 267 -8.37 15.35 2.29
CA SER A 267 -9.32 16.13 3.09
C SER A 267 -10.11 15.24 4.05
N LEU A 268 -10.73 15.85 5.07
CA LEU A 268 -11.66 15.17 5.98
C LEU A 268 -12.92 14.69 5.24
N GLU A 269 -13.32 15.38 4.18
CA GLU A 269 -14.50 14.97 3.39
C GLU A 269 -14.19 13.69 2.60
N GLU A 270 -13.04 13.60 1.94
CA GLU A 270 -12.62 12.35 1.27
C GLU A 270 -12.51 11.18 2.25
N LEU A 271 -12.00 11.42 3.47
CA LEU A 271 -11.97 10.38 4.50
C LEU A 271 -13.39 9.93 4.84
N LYS A 272 -14.32 10.85 5.02
CA LYS A 272 -15.71 10.55 5.33
C LYS A 272 -16.41 9.78 4.19
N GLU A 273 -16.15 10.16 2.93
CA GLU A 273 -16.67 9.43 1.77
C GLU A 273 -16.15 7.98 1.73
N ASN A 274 -14.87 7.76 2.04
CA ASN A 274 -14.32 6.41 2.13
C ASN A 274 -14.95 5.62 3.29
N LEU A 275 -15.18 6.26 4.43
CA LEU A 275 -15.80 5.64 5.60
C LEU A 275 -17.28 5.28 5.38
N ALA A 276 -17.96 5.87 4.39
CA ALA A 276 -19.32 5.50 4.03
C ALA A 276 -19.42 4.02 3.61
N TYR A 277 -18.32 3.41 3.16
CA TYR A 277 -18.25 1.97 2.88
C TYR A 277 -18.68 1.09 4.06
N GLU A 278 -18.34 1.49 5.29
CA GLU A 278 -18.67 0.70 6.51
C GLU A 278 -20.17 0.59 6.80
N THR A 279 -20.98 1.47 6.22
CA THR A 279 -22.42 1.52 6.42
C THR A 279 -23.21 1.35 5.13
N ALA A 280 -22.53 1.21 4.00
CA ALA A 280 -23.16 0.98 2.71
C ALA A 280 -23.88 -0.39 2.70
N ALA A 281 -25.05 -0.43 2.10
CA ALA A 281 -25.75 -1.69 1.87
C ALA A 281 -25.10 -2.44 0.70
N ASP A 282 -25.21 -3.78 0.70
CA ASP A 282 -24.65 -4.65 -0.37
C ASP A 282 -25.18 -4.32 -1.79
N ALA A 283 -26.16 -3.45 -1.89
CA ALA A 283 -26.75 -3.01 -3.15
C ALA A 283 -26.23 -1.66 -3.69
N GLU A 284 -25.38 -0.98 -2.96
CA GLU A 284 -24.73 0.26 -3.37
C GLU A 284 -23.32 -0.01 -3.94
#